data_d4caf04e6f5c9f0eaf236fc982050c4d
#
_entry.id   d4caf04e6f5c9f0eaf236fc982050c4d
#
_cell.length_a   1.000
_cell.length_b   1.000
_cell.length_c   1.000
_cell.angle_alpha   90.00
_cell.angle_beta   90.00
_cell.angle_gamma   90.00
#
_symmetry.space_group_name_H-M   'P 1'
#
loop_
_entity.id
_entity.type
_entity.pdbx_description
1 polymer ?
#
loop_
_entity_poly.entity_id
_entity_poly.type
_entity_poly.pdbx_seq_one_letter_code
_entity_poly.pdbx_strand_id
1 'polypeptide(L)'
;MVLLDLSAAFHLVDPVLLLQKLKAYGVEDDMLCWMESYLTGRQQAVWIDHALSDFLQCEVGVPQGSNLGPLLFLIFYNDLPHSLNCDIDAYADDSTMTVTCESTEEIGLKMTENCELVSKWMMENRLKLNADKTHLLTVGTSRRLQSIEAKVNVVMDGFTLEESSDKVETLLGCQIEPGLKWHGQIDALLVKLRNRLTALAHLRNILPFHLRKTITEGMFMSVMSYCLPVFGGCDKEELQALQVMQNKAARLVSHFPLRAPRKEIFATLGWLSVNQLIFYHSALSTYRIRQSKEPEYLSSLLTRDGRTGRIIVPNTTLTLAKKSYCYRGSAQWNSIPDNIRNIRRVGLFKLQLRKWILLHVTQFVDEHI
;
A
#
# COMPACT_ATOMS: atom_id res chain seq x y z
N MET A 1 1.34 12.07 11.29
CA MET A 1 0.63 11.76 10.03
C MET A 1 -0.84 12.13 10.18
N VAL A 2 -1.43 12.73 9.15
CA VAL A 2 -2.89 12.93 9.06
C VAL A 2 -3.38 12.15 7.84
N LEU A 3 -4.34 11.27 8.06
CA LEU A 3 -5.02 10.51 7.01
C LEU A 3 -6.27 11.29 6.62
N LEU A 4 -6.30 11.78 5.39
CA LEU A 4 -7.41 12.57 4.84
C LEU A 4 -8.43 11.64 4.20
N ASP A 5 -9.71 11.83 4.51
CA ASP A 5 -10.82 11.16 3.82
C ASP A 5 -11.66 12.17 3.08
N LEU A 6 -11.96 11.91 1.82
CA LEU A 6 -12.78 12.79 0.99
C LEU A 6 -14.22 12.27 0.91
N SER A 7 -15.19 13.15 1.14
CA SER A 7 -16.58 12.80 0.95
C SER A 7 -16.93 12.74 -0.54
N ALA A 8 -17.26 11.53 -1.04
CA ALA A 8 -17.73 11.32 -2.42
C ALA A 8 -16.83 11.93 -3.51
N ALA A 9 -15.52 11.80 -3.38
CA ALA A 9 -14.49 12.47 -4.18
C ALA A 9 -14.78 12.49 -5.69
N PHE A 10 -15.06 11.33 -6.28
CA PHE A 10 -15.35 11.20 -7.71
C PHE A 10 -16.67 11.88 -8.15
N HIS A 11 -17.61 11.99 -7.23
CA HIS A 11 -18.92 12.61 -7.51
C HIS A 11 -18.90 14.14 -7.40
N LEU A 12 -17.90 14.71 -6.74
CA LEU A 12 -17.81 16.15 -6.49
C LEU A 12 -16.87 16.88 -7.46
N VAL A 13 -16.19 16.18 -8.36
CA VAL A 13 -15.31 16.81 -9.36
C VAL A 13 -16.11 17.79 -10.21
N ASP A 14 -15.75 19.07 -10.14
CA ASP A 14 -16.37 20.13 -10.94
C ASP A 14 -15.86 20.04 -12.38
N PRO A 15 -16.77 19.86 -13.39
CA PRO A 15 -16.36 19.74 -14.79
C PRO A 15 -15.66 20.98 -15.32
N VAL A 16 -16.08 22.18 -14.88
CA VAL A 16 -15.50 23.45 -15.36
C VAL A 16 -14.07 23.60 -14.87
N LEU A 17 -13.82 23.33 -13.59
CA LEU A 17 -12.49 23.36 -13.01
C LEU A 17 -11.60 22.27 -13.64
N LEU A 18 -12.15 21.06 -13.87
CA LEU A 18 -11.40 19.99 -14.52
C LEU A 18 -10.99 20.36 -15.95
N LEU A 19 -11.87 20.98 -16.74
CA LEU A 19 -11.54 21.45 -18.09
C LEU A 19 -10.46 22.53 -18.08
N GLN A 20 -10.49 23.44 -17.09
CA GLN A 20 -9.42 24.43 -16.92
C GLN A 20 -8.08 23.78 -16.61
N LYS A 21 -8.06 22.76 -15.72
CA LYS A 21 -6.84 21.99 -15.41
C LYS A 21 -6.36 21.20 -16.63
N LEU A 22 -7.25 20.54 -17.38
CA LEU A 22 -6.90 19.84 -18.61
C LEU A 22 -6.24 20.78 -19.62
N LYS A 23 -6.79 22.00 -19.78
CA LYS A 23 -6.19 23.02 -20.64
C LYS A 23 -4.79 23.42 -20.15
N ALA A 24 -4.58 23.56 -18.84
CA ALA A 24 -3.27 23.85 -18.26
C ALA A 24 -2.27 22.71 -18.50
N TYR A 25 -2.73 21.46 -18.63
CA TYR A 25 -1.92 20.31 -19.02
C TYR A 25 -1.68 20.20 -20.55
N GLY A 26 -2.16 21.16 -21.34
CA GLY A 26 -1.95 21.19 -22.79
C GLY A 26 -2.98 20.41 -23.61
N VAL A 27 -4.14 20.10 -23.02
CA VAL A 27 -5.28 19.56 -23.77
C VAL A 27 -6.02 20.75 -24.43
N GLU A 28 -6.02 20.81 -25.77
CA GLU A 28 -6.53 21.95 -26.52
C GLU A 28 -7.50 21.51 -27.65
N ASP A 29 -8.15 22.46 -28.26
CA ASP A 29 -8.98 22.33 -29.45
C ASP A 29 -10.04 21.20 -29.38
N ASP A 30 -10.11 20.37 -30.40
CA ASP A 30 -11.10 19.30 -30.55
C ASP A 30 -11.09 18.32 -29.37
N MET A 31 -9.92 18.08 -28.79
CA MET A 31 -9.81 17.17 -27.62
C MET A 31 -10.46 17.80 -26.38
N LEU A 32 -10.29 19.09 -26.16
CA LEU A 32 -10.93 19.80 -25.05
C LEU A 32 -12.45 19.86 -25.23
N CYS A 33 -12.92 20.14 -26.46
CA CYS A 33 -14.35 20.11 -26.83
C CYS A 33 -14.96 18.71 -26.60
N TRP A 34 -14.20 17.66 -26.93
CA TRP A 34 -14.63 16.28 -26.68
C TRP A 34 -14.73 15.99 -25.20
N MET A 35 -13.74 16.43 -24.40
CA MET A 35 -13.78 16.27 -22.92
C MET A 35 -14.95 17.03 -22.30
N GLU A 36 -15.25 18.23 -22.80
CA GLU A 36 -16.42 19.01 -22.36
C GLU A 36 -17.72 18.24 -22.64
N SER A 37 -17.90 17.74 -23.86
CA SER A 37 -19.05 16.90 -24.22
C SER A 37 -19.15 15.62 -23.38
N TYR A 38 -18.02 15.03 -23.03
CA TYR A 38 -17.98 13.83 -22.18
C TYR A 38 -18.37 14.11 -20.71
N LEU A 39 -18.05 15.29 -20.19
CA LEU A 39 -18.23 15.66 -18.78
C LEU A 39 -19.56 16.37 -18.50
N THR A 40 -20.12 17.10 -19.48
CA THR A 40 -21.31 17.94 -19.31
C THR A 40 -22.56 17.34 -19.95
N GLY A 41 -23.74 17.85 -19.58
CA GLY A 41 -25.02 17.40 -20.14
C GLY A 41 -25.41 15.96 -19.86
N ARG A 42 -24.77 15.33 -18.90
CA ARG A 42 -25.00 13.91 -18.54
C ARG A 42 -26.28 13.75 -17.73
N GLN A 43 -26.95 12.63 -17.94
CA GLN A 43 -28.09 12.20 -17.17
C GLN A 43 -27.89 10.79 -16.67
N GLN A 44 -28.49 10.44 -15.53
CA GLN A 44 -28.48 9.10 -14.98
C GLN A 44 -29.90 8.66 -14.55
N ALA A 45 -30.15 7.38 -14.66
CA ALA A 45 -31.35 6.73 -14.15
C ALA A 45 -30.97 5.37 -13.53
N VAL A 46 -31.79 4.87 -12.62
CA VAL A 46 -31.58 3.59 -11.95
C VAL A 46 -32.51 2.55 -12.56
N TRP A 47 -31.96 1.41 -12.95
CA TRP A 47 -32.71 0.28 -13.46
C TRP A 47 -32.73 -0.84 -12.43
N ILE A 48 -33.94 -1.24 -11.97
CA ILE A 48 -34.12 -2.34 -11.01
C ILE A 48 -35.33 -3.17 -11.47
N ASP A 49 -35.17 -4.47 -11.58
CA ASP A 49 -36.25 -5.44 -11.84
C ASP A 49 -37.25 -5.02 -12.95
N HIS A 50 -36.72 -4.60 -14.11
CA HIS A 50 -37.48 -4.11 -15.26
C HIS A 50 -38.17 -2.73 -15.09
N ALA A 51 -37.93 -2.03 -13.98
CA ALA A 51 -38.37 -0.66 -13.77
C ALA A 51 -37.20 0.31 -13.94
N LEU A 52 -37.42 1.40 -14.69
CA LEU A 52 -36.49 2.49 -14.89
C LEU A 52 -37.00 3.71 -14.12
N SER A 53 -36.13 4.34 -13.32
CA SER A 53 -36.44 5.61 -12.69
C SER A 53 -36.46 6.77 -13.70
N ASP A 54 -36.93 7.93 -13.27
CA ASP A 54 -36.74 9.17 -14.05
C ASP A 54 -35.26 9.50 -14.21
N PHE A 55 -34.94 10.17 -15.33
CA PHE A 55 -33.60 10.67 -15.60
C PHE A 55 -33.31 11.92 -14.78
N LEU A 56 -32.22 11.91 -14.02
CA LEU A 56 -31.72 13.06 -13.27
C LEU A 56 -30.43 13.60 -13.91
N GLN A 57 -30.33 14.93 -13.95
CA GLN A 57 -29.14 15.59 -14.47
C GLN A 57 -27.95 15.40 -13.54
N CYS A 58 -26.77 15.08 -14.13
CA CYS A 58 -25.51 15.01 -13.42
C CYS A 58 -24.70 16.28 -13.71
N GLU A 59 -24.75 17.23 -12.79
CA GLU A 59 -24.07 18.54 -12.97
C GLU A 59 -22.58 18.48 -12.62
N VAL A 60 -22.20 17.56 -11.70
CA VAL A 60 -20.83 17.39 -11.21
C VAL A 60 -20.40 15.93 -11.26
N GLY A 61 -19.14 15.69 -11.02
CA GLY A 61 -18.52 14.36 -10.92
C GLY A 61 -18.04 13.80 -12.26
N VAL A 62 -17.14 12.83 -12.17
CA VAL A 62 -16.68 12.01 -13.30
C VAL A 62 -17.47 10.70 -13.38
N PRO A 63 -17.70 10.14 -14.59
CA PRO A 63 -18.46 8.89 -14.72
C PRO A 63 -17.80 7.73 -13.99
N GLN A 64 -18.44 7.21 -12.95
CA GLN A 64 -17.95 6.02 -12.24
C GLN A 64 -18.05 4.77 -13.12
N GLY A 65 -17.05 3.89 -13.02
CA GLY A 65 -16.94 2.69 -13.84
C GLY A 65 -16.44 2.94 -15.27
N SER A 66 -16.17 4.20 -15.64
CA SER A 66 -15.50 4.54 -16.90
C SER A 66 -13.98 4.34 -16.80
N ASN A 67 -13.32 4.09 -17.93
CA ASN A 67 -11.86 3.99 -17.99
C ASN A 67 -11.17 5.34 -17.75
N LEU A 68 -11.82 6.47 -18.07
CA LEU A 68 -11.28 7.80 -17.93
C LEU A 68 -11.50 8.41 -16.54
N GLY A 69 -12.55 8.00 -15.81
CA GLY A 69 -12.89 8.58 -14.51
C GLY A 69 -11.72 8.64 -13.53
N PRO A 70 -10.99 7.54 -13.29
CA PRO A 70 -9.82 7.57 -12.41
C PRO A 70 -8.71 8.50 -12.89
N LEU A 71 -8.42 8.54 -14.20
CA LEU A 71 -7.42 9.43 -14.76
C LEU A 71 -7.81 10.90 -14.61
N LEU A 72 -9.06 11.23 -14.89
CA LEU A 72 -9.58 12.60 -14.76
C LEU A 72 -9.56 13.07 -13.30
N PHE A 73 -9.88 12.19 -12.36
CA PHE A 73 -9.74 12.49 -10.93
C PHE A 73 -8.28 12.74 -10.55
N LEU A 74 -7.35 11.90 -11.01
CA LEU A 74 -5.92 12.10 -10.73
C LEU A 74 -5.41 13.44 -11.30
N ILE A 75 -5.81 13.82 -12.52
CA ILE A 75 -5.47 15.13 -13.12
C ILE A 75 -6.05 16.26 -12.25
N PHE A 76 -7.31 16.11 -11.80
CA PHE A 76 -7.97 17.11 -10.97
C PHE A 76 -7.27 17.32 -9.63
N TYR A 77 -6.76 16.24 -9.02
CA TYR A 77 -6.16 16.22 -7.68
C TYR A 77 -4.65 16.50 -7.67
N ASN A 78 -3.98 16.43 -8.82
CA ASN A 78 -2.51 16.41 -8.93
C ASN A 78 -1.81 17.69 -8.51
N ASP A 79 -2.50 18.81 -8.38
CA ASP A 79 -1.91 20.08 -7.96
C ASP A 79 -1.96 20.31 -6.43
N LEU A 80 -2.71 19.49 -5.68
CA LEU A 80 -2.74 19.56 -4.21
C LEU A 80 -1.34 19.47 -3.57
N PRO A 81 -0.45 18.53 -3.95
CA PRO A 81 0.89 18.44 -3.35
C PRO A 81 1.70 19.73 -3.48
N HIS A 82 1.50 20.50 -4.54
CA HIS A 82 2.20 21.77 -4.75
C HIS A 82 1.71 22.90 -3.84
N SER A 83 0.56 22.74 -3.21
CA SER A 83 -0.04 23.71 -2.29
C SER A 83 0.39 23.49 -0.84
N LEU A 84 1.14 22.44 -0.54
CA LEU A 84 1.49 22.02 0.82
C LEU A 84 2.95 22.23 1.14
N ASN A 85 3.24 22.38 2.44
CA ASN A 85 4.59 22.51 3.00
C ASN A 85 5.04 21.23 3.74
N CYS A 86 4.43 20.08 3.42
CA CYS A 86 4.76 18.78 4.00
C CYS A 86 4.75 17.68 2.92
N ASP A 87 5.25 16.50 3.29
CA ASP A 87 5.14 15.34 2.42
C ASP A 87 3.70 14.84 2.39
N ILE A 88 3.19 14.55 1.19
CA ILE A 88 1.88 13.94 0.99
C ILE A 88 2.00 12.74 0.06
N ASP A 89 1.45 11.63 0.50
CA ASP A 89 1.24 10.42 -0.30
C ASP A 89 -0.25 10.30 -0.64
N ALA A 90 -0.58 10.28 -1.94
CA ALA A 90 -1.96 10.17 -2.40
C ALA A 90 -2.16 8.90 -3.26
N TYR A 91 -3.22 8.17 -2.98
CA TYR A 91 -3.69 7.06 -3.78
C TYR A 91 -5.18 7.24 -4.09
N ALA A 92 -5.49 7.81 -5.24
CA ALA A 92 -6.81 8.32 -5.59
C ALA A 92 -7.27 9.36 -4.54
N ASP A 93 -8.35 9.07 -3.82
CA ASP A 93 -8.91 9.90 -2.76
C ASP A 93 -8.28 9.66 -1.37
N ASP A 94 -7.62 8.50 -1.17
CA ASP A 94 -6.89 8.22 0.06
C ASP A 94 -5.56 9.01 0.08
N SER A 95 -5.46 10.01 0.94
CA SER A 95 -4.27 10.84 1.05
C SER A 95 -3.74 10.89 2.48
N THR A 96 -2.43 10.90 2.62
CA THR A 96 -1.76 10.93 3.92
C THR A 96 -0.70 12.01 3.94
N MET A 97 -0.84 12.99 4.81
CA MET A 97 0.17 14.01 5.06
C MET A 97 1.12 13.55 6.16
N THR A 98 2.40 13.82 6.01
CA THR A 98 3.43 13.44 6.97
C THR A 98 4.32 14.63 7.31
N VAL A 99 4.49 14.88 8.62
CA VAL A 99 5.42 15.87 9.15
C VAL A 99 6.34 15.18 10.15
N THR A 100 7.64 15.48 10.10
CA THR A 100 8.64 14.94 11.02
C THR A 100 9.33 16.10 11.75
N CYS A 101 9.24 16.14 13.08
CA CYS A 101 9.86 17.17 13.92
C CYS A 101 10.40 16.56 15.22
N GLU A 102 11.09 17.38 16.00
CA GLU A 102 11.68 16.97 17.27
C GLU A 102 10.73 17.11 18.46
N SER A 103 9.80 18.06 18.43
CA SER A 103 8.80 18.30 19.49
C SER A 103 7.37 18.11 19.02
N THR A 104 6.46 17.80 19.96
CA THR A 104 5.02 17.63 19.71
C THR A 104 4.36 18.94 19.34
N GLU A 105 4.83 20.06 19.92
CA GLU A 105 4.33 21.41 19.63
C GLU A 105 4.62 21.78 18.18
N GLU A 106 5.86 21.54 17.73
CA GLU A 106 6.27 21.83 16.36
C GLU A 106 5.49 20.94 15.33
N ILE A 107 5.25 19.67 15.67
CA ILE A 107 4.40 18.79 14.85
C ILE A 107 3.00 19.37 14.75
N GLY A 108 2.41 19.78 15.90
CA GLY A 108 1.08 20.35 15.95
C GLY A 108 0.93 21.62 15.10
N LEU A 109 1.89 22.54 15.23
CA LEU A 109 1.89 23.79 14.46
C LEU A 109 2.02 23.55 12.95
N LYS A 110 3.05 22.81 12.54
CA LYS A 110 3.28 22.54 11.11
C LYS A 110 2.13 21.72 10.48
N MET A 111 1.57 20.78 11.22
CA MET A 111 0.46 19.99 10.70
C MET A 111 -0.82 20.81 10.60
N THR A 112 -1.11 21.69 11.58
CA THR A 112 -2.24 22.61 11.52
C THR A 112 -2.12 23.56 10.32
N GLU A 113 -0.93 24.16 10.09
CA GLU A 113 -0.69 24.98 8.90
C GLU A 113 -1.00 24.23 7.58
N ASN A 114 -0.54 22.99 7.48
CA ASN A 114 -0.83 22.18 6.29
C ASN A 114 -2.31 21.75 6.18
N CYS A 115 -3.00 21.52 7.30
CA CYS A 115 -4.44 21.29 7.31
C CYS A 115 -5.21 22.51 6.79
N GLU A 116 -4.81 23.73 7.15
CA GLU A 116 -5.40 24.97 6.63
C GLU A 116 -5.18 25.11 5.11
N LEU A 117 -3.97 24.79 4.64
CA LEU A 117 -3.68 24.79 3.20
C LEU A 117 -4.53 23.77 2.43
N VAL A 118 -4.70 22.54 2.98
CA VAL A 118 -5.60 21.53 2.40
C VAL A 118 -7.04 22.03 2.38
N SER A 119 -7.55 22.57 3.48
CA SER A 119 -8.92 23.08 3.57
C SER A 119 -9.17 24.19 2.56
N LYS A 120 -8.22 25.11 2.39
CA LYS A 120 -8.27 26.16 1.39
C LYS A 120 -8.33 25.58 -0.03
N TRP A 121 -7.41 24.64 -0.35
CA TRP A 121 -7.38 23.99 -1.65
C TRP A 121 -8.67 23.22 -1.94
N MET A 122 -9.24 22.51 -0.95
CA MET A 122 -10.50 21.79 -1.07
C MET A 122 -11.66 22.73 -1.39
N MET A 123 -11.71 23.87 -0.70
CA MET A 123 -12.72 24.91 -0.95
C MET A 123 -12.60 25.48 -2.36
N GLU A 124 -11.40 25.82 -2.82
CA GLU A 124 -11.13 26.33 -4.17
C GLU A 124 -11.51 25.32 -5.26
N ASN A 125 -11.32 24.02 -4.98
CA ASN A 125 -11.64 22.93 -5.90
C ASN A 125 -13.04 22.31 -5.69
N ARG A 126 -13.87 22.90 -4.82
CA ARG A 126 -15.23 22.45 -4.53
C ARG A 126 -15.33 20.98 -4.05
N LEU A 127 -14.26 20.49 -3.45
CA LEU A 127 -14.25 19.19 -2.79
C LEU A 127 -14.58 19.34 -1.30
N LYS A 128 -15.03 18.25 -0.69
CA LYS A 128 -15.39 18.23 0.73
C LYS A 128 -14.61 17.16 1.48
N LEU A 129 -13.91 17.60 2.53
CA LEU A 129 -13.31 16.70 3.50
C LEU A 129 -14.35 16.05 4.39
N ASN A 130 -14.09 14.84 4.80
CA ASN A 130 -14.87 14.13 5.81
C ASN A 130 -14.12 14.23 7.15
N ALA A 131 -14.50 15.22 7.97
CA ALA A 131 -13.85 15.46 9.26
C ALA A 131 -13.94 14.26 10.20
N ASP A 132 -15.09 13.52 10.17
CA ASP A 132 -15.31 12.36 11.04
C ASP A 132 -14.40 11.16 10.71
N LYS A 133 -13.87 11.12 9.50
CA LYS A 133 -12.98 10.07 9.02
C LYS A 133 -11.54 10.54 8.79
N THR A 134 -11.27 11.80 9.04
CA THR A 134 -9.91 12.34 9.00
C THR A 134 -9.27 12.13 10.37
N HIS A 135 -8.20 11.33 10.43
CA HIS A 135 -7.58 10.91 11.68
C HIS A 135 -6.13 11.35 11.78
N LEU A 136 -5.70 11.59 13.03
CA LEU A 136 -4.32 11.85 13.38
C LEU A 136 -3.67 10.58 13.93
N LEU A 137 -2.47 10.23 13.42
CA LEU A 137 -1.64 9.16 13.94
C LEU A 137 -0.23 9.67 14.24
N THR A 138 0.19 9.60 15.50
CA THR A 138 1.56 9.93 15.91
C THR A 138 2.42 8.66 15.86
N VAL A 139 3.49 8.70 15.05
CA VAL A 139 4.38 7.54 14.82
C VAL A 139 5.76 7.83 15.39
N GLY A 140 6.35 6.85 16.08
CA GLY A 140 7.69 7.00 16.65
C GLY A 140 8.22 5.71 17.28
N THR A 141 9.45 5.75 17.82
CA THR A 141 9.94 4.63 18.62
C THR A 141 9.15 4.51 19.93
N SER A 142 8.97 3.29 20.44
CA SER A 142 8.22 3.06 21.69
C SER A 142 8.74 3.92 22.85
N ARG A 143 10.07 4.12 22.94
CA ARG A 143 10.68 5.00 23.97
C ARG A 143 10.25 6.45 23.79
N ARG A 144 10.24 6.97 22.53
CA ARG A 144 9.86 8.34 22.25
C ARG A 144 8.36 8.55 22.50
N LEU A 145 7.52 7.63 22.04
CA LEU A 145 6.07 7.68 22.28
C LEU A 145 5.71 7.67 23.78
N GLN A 146 6.47 6.94 24.61
CA GLN A 146 6.29 6.92 26.06
C GLN A 146 6.79 8.21 26.75
N SER A 147 7.72 8.92 26.14
CA SER A 147 8.25 10.19 26.68
C SER A 147 7.43 11.42 26.29
N ILE A 148 6.40 11.26 25.46
CA ILE A 148 5.48 12.33 25.06
C ILE A 148 4.52 12.61 26.23
N GLU A 149 4.70 13.75 26.89
CA GLU A 149 3.83 14.20 28.00
C GLU A 149 2.57 14.91 27.47
N ALA A 150 2.69 15.64 26.35
CA ALA A 150 1.60 16.38 25.75
C ALA A 150 1.13 15.73 24.44
N LYS A 151 -0.18 15.55 24.29
CA LYS A 151 -0.78 15.11 23.03
C LYS A 151 -0.46 16.10 21.92
N VAL A 152 -0.25 15.58 20.70
CA VAL A 152 -0.16 16.43 19.50
C VAL A 152 -1.53 17.05 19.25
N ASN A 153 -1.58 18.39 19.22
CA ASN A 153 -2.81 19.12 18.94
C ASN A 153 -2.77 19.64 17.51
N VAL A 154 -3.67 19.15 16.67
CA VAL A 154 -3.82 19.56 15.27
C VAL A 154 -5.22 20.08 15.08
N VAL A 155 -5.34 21.26 14.49
CA VAL A 155 -6.64 21.89 14.19
C VAL A 155 -6.87 21.89 12.69
N MET A 156 -8.07 21.53 12.26
CA MET A 156 -8.54 21.55 10.88
C MET A 156 -9.95 22.09 10.82
N ASP A 157 -10.20 23.13 10.03
CA ASP A 157 -11.51 23.79 9.89
C ASP A 157 -12.15 24.19 11.23
N GLY A 158 -11.32 24.57 12.23
CA GLY A 158 -11.75 24.93 13.57
C GLY A 158 -12.04 23.74 14.50
N PHE A 159 -11.88 22.51 14.04
CA PHE A 159 -12.01 21.30 14.86
C PHE A 159 -10.63 20.74 15.20
N THR A 160 -10.48 20.28 16.44
CA THR A 160 -9.27 19.54 16.84
C THR A 160 -9.38 18.13 16.32
N LEU A 161 -8.38 17.69 15.53
CA LEU A 161 -8.29 16.30 15.10
C LEU A 161 -7.91 15.41 16.29
N GLU A 162 -8.75 14.43 16.56
CA GLU A 162 -8.47 13.46 17.60
C GLU A 162 -7.51 12.38 17.09
N GLU A 163 -6.58 11.97 17.96
CA GLU A 163 -5.79 10.78 17.73
C GLU A 163 -6.73 9.57 17.75
N SER A 164 -6.60 8.65 16.80
CA SER A 164 -7.40 7.44 16.72
C SER A 164 -7.47 6.73 18.09
N SER A 165 -8.69 6.44 18.56
CA SER A 165 -8.95 5.81 19.85
C SER A 165 -8.22 4.48 20.01
N ASP A 166 -8.15 3.71 18.93
CA ASP A 166 -7.54 2.38 18.91
C ASP A 166 -6.04 2.44 18.60
N LYS A 167 -5.50 3.64 18.34
CA LYS A 167 -4.11 3.87 17.91
C LYS A 167 -3.67 2.97 16.75
N VAL A 168 -4.60 2.55 15.91
CA VAL A 168 -4.36 1.73 14.72
C VAL A 168 -5.12 2.34 13.57
N GLU A 169 -4.42 2.70 12.51
CA GLU A 169 -5.02 3.21 11.28
C GLU A 169 -4.86 2.22 10.14
N THR A 170 -5.83 2.19 9.25
CA THR A 170 -5.78 1.33 8.07
C THR A 170 -5.47 2.17 6.84
N LEU A 171 -4.25 2.03 6.32
CA LEU A 171 -3.82 2.68 5.08
C LEU A 171 -3.73 1.64 3.97
N LEU A 172 -4.52 1.82 2.91
CA LEU A 172 -4.56 0.92 1.75
C LEU A 172 -4.69 -0.57 2.15
N GLY A 173 -5.49 -0.87 3.17
CA GLY A 173 -5.71 -2.22 3.67
C GLY A 173 -4.60 -2.81 4.52
N CYS A 174 -3.59 -2.02 4.88
CA CYS A 174 -2.53 -2.36 5.82
C CYS A 174 -2.73 -1.57 7.12
N GLN A 175 -2.76 -2.26 8.25
CA GLN A 175 -2.89 -1.62 9.56
C GLN A 175 -1.54 -1.07 10.02
N ILE A 176 -1.53 0.19 10.44
CA ILE A 176 -0.35 0.91 10.92
C ILE A 176 -0.57 1.29 12.38
N GLU A 177 0.38 0.93 13.24
CA GLU A 177 0.42 1.26 14.66
C GLU A 177 1.47 2.34 14.94
N PRO A 178 1.32 3.17 15.98
CA PRO A 178 2.28 4.21 16.35
C PRO A 178 3.73 3.73 16.46
N GLY A 179 3.92 2.51 16.99
CA GLY A 179 5.24 1.90 17.17
C GLY A 179 5.77 1.13 15.96
N LEU A 180 5.03 1.05 14.87
CA LEU A 180 5.34 0.23 13.69
C LEU A 180 5.69 -1.22 14.01
N LYS A 181 5.01 -1.81 15.00
CA LYS A 181 5.27 -3.18 15.47
C LYS A 181 4.57 -4.25 14.67
N TRP A 182 3.53 -3.93 13.96
CA TRP A 182 2.75 -4.80 13.06
C TRP A 182 1.89 -5.88 13.74
N HIS A 183 1.72 -5.86 15.07
CA HIS A 183 0.93 -6.87 15.80
C HIS A 183 -0.52 -6.91 15.30
N GLY A 184 -1.20 -5.76 15.25
CA GLY A 184 -2.58 -5.64 14.75
C GLY A 184 -2.71 -6.11 13.30
N GLN A 185 -1.77 -5.73 12.44
CA GLN A 185 -1.73 -6.19 11.04
C GLN A 185 -1.65 -7.71 10.94
N ILE A 186 -0.75 -8.33 11.71
CA ILE A 186 -0.55 -9.79 11.66
C ILE A 186 -1.75 -10.52 12.24
N ASP A 187 -2.32 -10.05 13.34
CA ASP A 187 -3.52 -10.65 13.94
C ASP A 187 -4.72 -10.58 12.99
N ALA A 188 -4.98 -9.42 12.38
CA ALA A 188 -6.03 -9.27 11.38
C ALA A 188 -5.79 -10.18 10.16
N LEU A 189 -4.54 -10.28 9.70
CA LEU A 189 -4.15 -11.19 8.61
C LEU A 189 -4.39 -12.65 8.98
N LEU A 190 -4.00 -13.08 10.18
CA LEU A 190 -4.21 -14.45 10.65
C LEU A 190 -5.70 -14.81 10.71
N VAL A 191 -6.58 -13.89 11.13
CA VAL A 191 -8.03 -14.08 11.09
C VAL A 191 -8.51 -14.27 9.65
N LYS A 192 -8.12 -13.38 8.72
CA LYS A 192 -8.46 -13.50 7.30
C LYS A 192 -7.99 -14.85 6.71
N LEU A 193 -6.77 -15.26 7.02
CA LEU A 193 -6.20 -16.53 6.54
C LEU A 193 -6.91 -17.77 7.13
N ARG A 194 -7.32 -17.75 8.41
CA ARG A 194 -8.12 -18.82 9.01
C ARG A 194 -9.46 -18.99 8.30
N ASN A 195 -10.18 -17.89 8.07
CA ASN A 195 -11.46 -17.92 7.37
C ASN A 195 -11.31 -18.49 5.94
N ARG A 196 -10.23 -18.10 5.21
CA ARG A 196 -9.93 -18.66 3.88
C ARG A 196 -9.61 -20.14 3.93
N LEU A 197 -8.84 -20.59 4.92
CA LEU A 197 -8.55 -22.02 5.10
C LEU A 197 -9.82 -22.84 5.38
N THR A 198 -10.73 -22.33 6.20
CA THR A 198 -12.01 -23.00 6.48
C THR A 198 -12.81 -23.15 5.18
N ALA A 199 -12.95 -22.09 4.39
CA ALA A 199 -13.63 -22.15 3.09
C ALA A 199 -12.96 -23.16 2.12
N LEU A 200 -11.63 -23.15 2.04
CA LEU A 200 -10.87 -24.07 1.19
C LEU A 200 -10.96 -25.53 1.67
N ALA A 201 -11.13 -25.78 2.96
CA ALA A 201 -11.26 -27.12 3.50
C ALA A 201 -12.49 -27.86 2.98
N HIS A 202 -13.59 -27.16 2.77
CA HIS A 202 -14.81 -27.73 2.15
C HIS A 202 -14.59 -28.19 0.72
N LEU A 203 -13.66 -27.58 -0.01
CA LEU A 203 -13.35 -27.91 -1.39
C LEU A 203 -12.32 -29.04 -1.55
N ARG A 204 -11.71 -29.49 -0.43
CA ARG A 204 -10.59 -30.44 -0.44
C ARG A 204 -10.88 -31.74 -1.18
N ASN A 205 -12.04 -32.32 -0.96
CA ASN A 205 -12.43 -33.62 -1.51
C ASN A 205 -13.22 -33.50 -2.82
N ILE A 206 -13.61 -32.29 -3.21
CA ILE A 206 -14.44 -32.03 -4.40
C ILE A 206 -13.55 -31.72 -5.62
N LEU A 207 -12.47 -30.97 -5.40
CA LEU A 207 -11.66 -30.45 -6.48
C LEU A 207 -10.41 -31.30 -6.75
N PRO A 208 -10.01 -31.47 -8.02
CA PRO A 208 -8.72 -32.07 -8.37
C PRO A 208 -7.56 -31.18 -7.93
N PHE A 209 -6.37 -31.79 -7.81
CA PHE A 209 -5.16 -31.14 -7.27
C PHE A 209 -4.84 -29.79 -7.91
N HIS A 210 -4.86 -29.70 -9.24
CA HIS A 210 -4.49 -28.48 -9.95
C HIS A 210 -5.45 -27.32 -9.64
N LEU A 211 -6.76 -27.56 -9.56
CA LEU A 211 -7.76 -26.55 -9.20
C LEU A 211 -7.61 -26.12 -7.73
N ARG A 212 -7.42 -27.09 -6.81
CA ARG A 212 -7.15 -26.74 -5.40
C ARG A 212 -5.92 -25.83 -5.26
N LYS A 213 -4.84 -26.15 -5.97
CA LYS A 213 -3.63 -25.33 -5.97
C LYS A 213 -3.92 -23.92 -6.47
N THR A 214 -4.53 -23.79 -7.65
CA THR A 214 -4.84 -22.48 -8.26
C THR A 214 -5.75 -21.64 -7.37
N ILE A 215 -6.81 -22.23 -6.83
CA ILE A 215 -7.76 -21.51 -5.95
C ILE A 215 -7.06 -21.11 -4.63
N THR A 216 -6.24 -21.99 -4.06
CA THR A 216 -5.49 -21.64 -2.82
C THR A 216 -4.46 -20.55 -3.10
N GLU A 217 -3.77 -20.56 -4.21
CA GLU A 217 -2.86 -19.49 -4.62
C GLU A 217 -3.60 -18.16 -4.78
N GLY A 218 -4.76 -18.15 -5.44
CA GLY A 218 -5.58 -16.95 -5.63
C GLY A 218 -6.25 -16.44 -4.36
N MET A 219 -6.76 -17.32 -3.51
CA MET A 219 -7.53 -16.92 -2.32
C MET A 219 -6.68 -16.75 -1.06
N PHE A 220 -5.69 -17.60 -0.85
CA PHE A 220 -4.90 -17.65 0.38
C PHE A 220 -3.54 -16.96 0.21
N MET A 221 -2.76 -17.38 -0.79
CA MET A 221 -1.40 -16.86 -0.97
C MET A 221 -1.40 -15.38 -1.40
N SER A 222 -2.37 -14.94 -2.19
CA SER A 222 -2.51 -13.52 -2.57
C SER A 222 -2.73 -12.62 -1.36
N VAL A 223 -3.63 -13.03 -0.44
CA VAL A 223 -3.91 -12.30 0.80
C VAL A 223 -2.70 -12.29 1.72
N MET A 224 -2.03 -13.44 1.88
CA MET A 224 -0.82 -13.54 2.72
C MET A 224 0.34 -12.70 2.17
N SER A 225 0.43 -12.54 0.86
CA SER A 225 1.55 -11.81 0.20
C SER A 225 1.29 -10.30 0.06
N TYR A 226 0.08 -9.84 0.36
CA TYR A 226 -0.25 -8.42 0.26
C TYR A 226 0.56 -7.61 1.29
N CYS A 227 1.19 -6.55 0.88
CA CYS A 227 2.04 -5.67 1.71
C CYS A 227 3.20 -6.36 2.46
N LEU A 228 3.61 -7.58 2.09
CA LEU A 228 4.72 -8.30 2.73
C LEU A 228 6.03 -7.50 2.82
N PRO A 229 6.46 -6.69 1.83
CA PRO A 229 7.64 -5.85 1.97
C PRO A 229 7.54 -4.84 3.11
N VAL A 230 6.34 -4.37 3.44
CA VAL A 230 6.08 -3.37 4.47
C VAL A 230 6.23 -4.01 5.86
N PHE A 231 5.37 -4.96 6.18
CA PHE A 231 5.35 -5.60 7.51
C PHE A 231 6.29 -6.81 7.66
N GLY A 232 7.02 -7.19 6.62
CA GLY A 232 7.96 -8.32 6.68
C GLY A 232 9.18 -8.13 7.61
N GLY A 233 9.28 -6.99 8.30
CA GLY A 233 10.18 -6.75 9.44
C GLY A 233 9.52 -7.00 10.80
N CYS A 234 8.34 -7.61 10.86
CA CYS A 234 7.67 -8.00 12.10
C CYS A 234 8.49 -9.03 12.90
N ASP A 235 8.04 -9.35 14.10
CA ASP A 235 8.79 -10.22 15.01
C ASP A 235 8.80 -11.69 14.56
N LYS A 236 9.76 -12.47 15.07
CA LYS A 236 9.97 -13.87 14.65
C LYS A 236 8.76 -14.75 14.95
N GLU A 237 8.10 -14.54 16.08
CA GLU A 237 6.90 -15.25 16.50
C GLU A 237 5.75 -15.04 15.51
N GLU A 238 5.60 -13.83 15.01
CA GLU A 238 4.59 -13.45 14.01
C GLU A 238 4.87 -14.10 12.65
N LEU A 239 6.12 -14.06 12.20
CA LEU A 239 6.54 -14.76 10.99
C LEU A 239 6.31 -16.26 11.10
N GLN A 240 6.57 -16.84 12.28
CA GLN A 240 6.32 -18.25 12.54
C GLN A 240 4.81 -18.58 12.53
N ALA A 241 3.96 -17.70 13.06
CA ALA A 241 2.51 -17.87 13.00
C ALA A 241 2.00 -17.87 11.55
N LEU A 242 2.48 -16.96 10.71
CA LEU A 242 2.18 -16.94 9.27
C LEU A 242 2.67 -18.22 8.58
N GLN A 243 3.88 -18.70 8.92
CA GLN A 243 4.43 -19.94 8.36
C GLN A 243 3.59 -21.16 8.74
N VAL A 244 3.08 -21.21 9.95
CA VAL A 244 2.15 -22.27 10.40
C VAL A 244 0.87 -22.28 9.58
N MET A 245 0.31 -21.09 9.30
CA MET A 245 -0.88 -20.95 8.44
C MET A 245 -0.60 -21.42 7.00
N GLN A 246 0.55 -21.03 6.46
CA GLN A 246 0.99 -21.49 5.13
C GLN A 246 1.18 -23.01 5.07
N ASN A 247 1.75 -23.61 6.11
CA ASN A 247 1.92 -25.06 6.21
C ASN A 247 0.56 -25.79 6.22
N LYS A 248 -0.46 -25.24 6.89
CA LYS A 248 -1.84 -25.78 6.89
C LYS A 248 -2.42 -25.73 5.49
N ALA A 249 -2.30 -24.59 4.80
CA ALA A 249 -2.75 -24.43 3.41
C ALA A 249 -2.06 -25.45 2.47
N ALA A 250 -0.76 -25.58 2.58
CA ALA A 250 0.02 -26.53 1.77
C ALA A 250 -0.43 -27.98 1.93
N ARG A 251 -0.71 -28.42 3.16
CA ARG A 251 -1.25 -29.76 3.46
C ARG A 251 -2.66 -29.96 2.93
N LEU A 252 -3.48 -28.92 2.99
CA LEU A 252 -4.84 -28.96 2.47
C LEU A 252 -4.85 -29.20 0.95
N VAL A 253 -3.95 -28.55 0.21
CA VAL A 253 -3.84 -28.67 -1.25
C VAL A 253 -3.27 -30.03 -1.65
N SER A 254 -2.21 -30.48 -1.00
CA SER A 254 -1.34 -31.56 -1.48
C SER A 254 -1.78 -32.96 -1.07
N HIS A 255 -2.70 -33.08 -0.09
CA HIS A 255 -3.09 -34.37 0.54
C HIS A 255 -1.92 -35.16 1.13
N PHE A 256 -0.77 -34.55 1.39
CA PHE A 256 0.32 -35.23 2.07
C PHE A 256 -0.10 -35.64 3.49
N PRO A 257 0.45 -36.74 4.02
CA PRO A 257 0.26 -37.15 5.39
C PRO A 257 0.65 -36.02 6.38
N LEU A 258 0.03 -36.00 7.56
CA LEU A 258 0.30 -34.97 8.59
C LEU A 258 1.79 -34.88 8.98
N ARG A 259 2.51 -36.01 8.94
CA ARG A 259 3.94 -36.10 9.27
C ARG A 259 4.87 -35.84 8.11
N ALA A 260 4.37 -35.58 6.90
CA ALA A 260 5.23 -35.30 5.74
C ALA A 260 6.09 -34.06 5.97
N PRO A 261 7.38 -34.09 5.59
CA PRO A 261 8.29 -32.98 5.74
C PRO A 261 7.79 -31.75 4.93
N ARG A 262 7.79 -30.57 5.57
CA ARG A 262 7.38 -29.31 4.91
C ARG A 262 8.14 -29.11 3.59
N LYS A 263 9.45 -29.38 3.55
CA LYS A 263 10.32 -29.19 2.39
C LYS A 263 9.79 -29.93 1.15
N GLU A 264 9.34 -31.16 1.31
CA GLU A 264 8.78 -31.97 0.21
C GLU A 264 7.47 -31.42 -0.30
N ILE A 265 6.57 -31.02 0.62
CA ILE A 265 5.27 -30.43 0.28
C ILE A 265 5.47 -29.14 -0.53
N PHE A 266 6.35 -28.26 -0.06
CA PHE A 266 6.63 -26.98 -0.70
C PHE A 266 7.33 -27.18 -2.06
N ALA A 267 8.24 -28.15 -2.19
CA ALA A 267 8.87 -28.50 -3.46
C ALA A 267 7.82 -28.97 -4.50
N THR A 268 6.88 -29.84 -4.09
CA THR A 268 5.78 -30.32 -4.95
C THR A 268 4.86 -29.19 -5.39
N LEU A 269 4.52 -28.27 -4.48
CA LEU A 269 3.68 -27.11 -4.77
C LEU A 269 4.45 -26.02 -5.54
N GLY A 270 5.77 -26.04 -5.49
CA GLY A 270 6.62 -24.96 -5.98
C GLY A 270 6.46 -23.69 -5.14
N TRP A 271 6.07 -23.78 -3.87
CA TRP A 271 5.85 -22.63 -3.00
C TRP A 271 7.14 -22.17 -2.32
N LEU A 272 7.26 -20.86 -2.15
CA LEU A 272 8.26 -20.22 -1.30
C LEU A 272 7.73 -20.18 0.13
N SER A 273 8.61 -20.34 1.14
CA SER A 273 8.27 -20.11 2.55
C SER A 273 7.96 -18.63 2.81
N VAL A 274 7.40 -18.28 3.97
CA VAL A 274 7.08 -16.88 4.33
C VAL A 274 8.31 -15.99 4.19
N ASN A 275 9.46 -16.40 4.75
CA ASN A 275 10.70 -15.64 4.66
C ASN A 275 11.21 -15.50 3.22
N GLN A 276 11.10 -16.56 2.44
CA GLN A 276 11.43 -16.52 1.01
C GLN A 276 10.47 -15.62 0.21
N LEU A 277 9.19 -15.56 0.58
CA LEU A 277 8.21 -14.65 -0.01
C LEU A 277 8.53 -13.20 0.31
N ILE A 278 8.88 -12.90 1.57
CA ILE A 278 9.32 -11.55 1.98
C ILE A 278 10.52 -11.13 1.14
N PHE A 279 11.53 -11.98 1.03
CA PHE A 279 12.69 -11.71 0.19
C PHE A 279 12.31 -11.49 -1.27
N TYR A 280 11.49 -12.38 -1.83
CA TYR A 280 11.05 -12.31 -3.23
C TYR A 280 10.30 -11.00 -3.53
N HIS A 281 9.32 -10.64 -2.69
CA HIS A 281 8.53 -9.44 -2.89
C HIS A 281 9.34 -8.16 -2.65
N SER A 282 10.22 -8.13 -1.65
CA SER A 282 11.12 -7.00 -1.41
C SER A 282 12.09 -6.80 -2.58
N ALA A 283 12.71 -7.87 -3.07
CA ALA A 283 13.60 -7.79 -4.23
C ALA A 283 12.87 -7.38 -5.51
N LEU A 284 11.62 -7.83 -5.69
CA LEU A 284 10.80 -7.44 -6.84
C LEU A 284 10.38 -5.97 -6.78
N SER A 285 10.05 -5.45 -5.59
CA SER A 285 9.75 -4.03 -5.39
C SER A 285 11.00 -3.17 -5.66
N THR A 286 12.15 -3.55 -5.11
CA THR A 286 13.44 -2.88 -5.39
C THR A 286 13.78 -2.91 -6.89
N TYR A 287 13.55 -4.04 -7.57
CA TYR A 287 13.74 -4.13 -9.01
C TYR A 287 12.87 -3.12 -9.77
N ARG A 288 11.58 -3.04 -9.43
CA ARG A 288 10.62 -2.13 -10.09
C ARG A 288 11.01 -0.67 -9.88
N ILE A 289 11.24 -0.25 -8.64
CA ILE A 289 11.65 1.12 -8.30
C ILE A 289 12.92 1.51 -9.07
N ARG A 290 13.88 0.60 -9.19
CA ARG A 290 15.12 0.86 -9.93
C ARG A 290 14.95 0.94 -11.44
N GLN A 291 13.97 0.23 -12.00
CA GLN A 291 13.70 0.26 -13.45
C GLN A 291 12.88 1.49 -13.84
N SER A 292 11.84 1.83 -13.09
CA SER A 292 10.97 2.99 -13.35
C SER A 292 11.59 4.31 -12.85
N LYS A 293 12.42 4.25 -11.81
CA LYS A 293 12.87 5.39 -10.98
C LYS A 293 11.72 6.11 -10.27
N GLU A 294 10.59 5.45 -10.19
CA GLU A 294 9.37 5.98 -9.57
C GLU A 294 8.89 5.06 -8.42
N PRO A 295 8.25 5.64 -7.42
CA PRO A 295 8.22 7.09 -7.15
C PRO A 295 9.61 7.63 -6.77
N GLU A 296 9.86 8.89 -7.09
CA GLU A 296 11.20 9.52 -6.98
C GLU A 296 11.76 9.43 -5.54
N TYR A 297 10.92 9.67 -4.54
CA TYR A 297 11.33 9.60 -3.14
C TYR A 297 11.81 8.19 -2.74
N LEU A 298 11.16 7.11 -3.18
CA LEU A 298 11.66 5.74 -2.93
C LEU A 298 12.93 5.44 -3.73
N SER A 299 13.01 5.95 -4.95
CA SER A 299 14.20 5.80 -5.80
C SER A 299 15.41 6.51 -5.17
N SER A 300 15.22 7.68 -4.58
CA SER A 300 16.27 8.44 -3.88
C SER A 300 16.77 7.73 -2.62
N LEU A 301 15.89 7.04 -1.88
CA LEU A 301 16.26 6.21 -0.72
C LEU A 301 17.06 4.94 -1.09
N LEU A 302 16.96 4.49 -2.34
CA LEU A 302 17.70 3.32 -2.87
C LEU A 302 18.93 3.76 -3.69
N THR A 303 19.68 4.73 -3.16
CA THR A 303 20.85 5.31 -3.83
C THR A 303 21.93 4.24 -4.09
N ARG A 304 22.67 4.44 -5.19
CA ARG A 304 23.68 3.52 -5.67
C ARG A 304 25.08 4.03 -5.32
N ASP A 305 25.91 3.15 -4.81
CA ASP A 305 27.35 3.39 -4.77
C ASP A 305 27.90 3.40 -6.20
N GLY A 306 28.44 4.53 -6.63
CA GLY A 306 29.01 4.71 -7.98
C GLY A 306 30.15 3.75 -8.31
N ARG A 307 30.87 3.25 -7.32
CA ARG A 307 32.03 2.37 -7.45
C ARG A 307 31.65 0.90 -7.54
N THR A 308 30.78 0.43 -6.64
CA THR A 308 30.40 -0.99 -6.54
C THR A 308 29.10 -1.34 -7.28
N GLY A 309 28.31 -0.35 -7.65
CA GLY A 309 26.99 -0.52 -8.24
C GLY A 309 25.93 -1.14 -7.32
N ARG A 310 26.26 -1.32 -6.03
CA ARG A 310 25.35 -1.83 -4.99
C ARG A 310 24.50 -0.69 -4.43
N ILE A 311 23.36 -1.02 -3.81
CA ILE A 311 22.58 -0.05 -3.08
C ILE A 311 23.28 0.25 -1.76
N ILE A 312 23.35 1.53 -1.40
CA ILE A 312 23.88 1.94 -0.10
C ILE A 312 22.88 1.52 0.97
N VAL A 313 23.31 0.63 1.89
CA VAL A 313 22.49 0.25 3.03
C VAL A 313 22.58 1.36 4.07
N PRO A 314 21.45 1.92 4.56
CA PRO A 314 21.48 2.97 5.56
C PRO A 314 22.27 2.57 6.80
N ASN A 315 23.22 3.42 7.23
CA ASN A 315 23.97 3.17 8.47
C ASN A 315 23.11 3.56 9.67
N THR A 316 22.64 2.58 10.43
CA THR A 316 21.78 2.81 11.59
C THR A 316 22.02 1.78 12.69
N THR A 317 21.95 2.23 13.94
CA THR A 317 21.96 1.37 15.13
C THR A 317 20.55 1.04 15.62
N LEU A 318 19.54 1.79 15.16
CA LEU A 318 18.16 1.63 15.62
C LEU A 318 17.53 0.37 15.06
N THR A 319 17.03 -0.50 15.93
CA THR A 319 16.34 -1.75 15.56
C THR A 319 15.16 -1.49 14.64
N LEU A 320 14.35 -0.46 14.91
CA LEU A 320 13.20 -0.09 14.09
C LEU A 320 13.62 0.27 12.66
N ALA A 321 14.68 1.05 12.50
CA ALA A 321 15.21 1.42 11.18
C ALA A 321 15.75 0.19 10.43
N LYS A 322 16.39 -0.77 11.11
CA LYS A 322 16.83 -2.04 10.51
C LYS A 322 15.67 -2.91 10.04
N LYS A 323 14.49 -2.80 10.67
CA LYS A 323 13.25 -3.47 10.25
C LYS A 323 12.58 -2.81 9.05
N SER A 324 12.96 -1.58 8.69
CA SER A 324 12.39 -0.85 7.55
C SER A 324 12.68 -1.53 6.21
N TYR A 325 11.82 -1.29 5.22
CA TYR A 325 12.02 -1.75 3.86
C TYR A 325 13.32 -1.20 3.25
N CYS A 326 13.65 0.06 3.48
CA CYS A 326 14.86 0.69 2.93
C CYS A 326 16.13 -0.04 3.37
N TYR A 327 16.22 -0.44 4.64
CA TYR A 327 17.37 -1.21 5.15
C TYR A 327 17.35 -2.65 4.63
N ARG A 328 16.26 -3.39 4.88
CA ARG A 328 16.14 -4.81 4.51
C ARG A 328 16.18 -5.02 3.00
N GLY A 329 15.43 -4.21 2.25
CA GLY A 329 15.36 -4.31 0.79
C GLY A 329 16.71 -4.03 0.14
N SER A 330 17.47 -3.05 0.63
CA SER A 330 18.81 -2.74 0.16
C SER A 330 19.80 -3.88 0.44
N ALA A 331 19.80 -4.42 1.66
CA ALA A 331 20.65 -5.55 2.05
C ALA A 331 20.32 -6.81 1.25
N GLN A 332 19.03 -7.15 1.14
CA GLN A 332 18.53 -8.29 0.35
C GLN A 332 18.87 -8.15 -1.14
N TRP A 333 18.69 -6.96 -1.70
CA TRP A 333 19.06 -6.68 -3.09
C TRP A 333 20.55 -6.91 -3.35
N ASN A 334 21.41 -6.45 -2.45
CA ASN A 334 22.86 -6.59 -2.58
C ASN A 334 23.35 -8.05 -2.48
N SER A 335 22.57 -8.94 -1.86
CA SER A 335 22.88 -10.36 -1.78
C SER A 335 22.55 -11.13 -3.07
N ILE A 336 21.73 -10.56 -3.96
CA ILE A 336 21.39 -11.19 -5.25
C ILE A 336 22.59 -11.10 -6.19
N PRO A 337 22.96 -12.19 -6.90
CA PRO A 337 24.03 -12.17 -7.88
C PRO A 337 23.82 -11.16 -9.03
N ASP A 338 24.90 -10.58 -9.52
CA ASP A 338 24.88 -9.55 -10.57
C ASP A 338 24.19 -9.99 -11.86
N ASN A 339 24.40 -11.25 -12.26
CA ASN A 339 23.75 -11.82 -13.43
C ASN A 339 22.21 -11.85 -13.32
N ILE A 340 21.65 -11.91 -12.10
CA ILE A 340 20.21 -11.82 -11.87
C ILE A 340 19.79 -10.35 -11.76
N ARG A 341 20.52 -9.52 -10.99
CA ARG A 341 20.19 -8.10 -10.78
C ARG A 341 20.15 -7.29 -12.08
N ASN A 342 20.95 -7.66 -13.08
CA ASN A 342 21.06 -6.95 -14.35
C ASN A 342 20.06 -7.40 -15.42
N ILE A 343 19.14 -8.33 -15.11
CA ILE A 343 18.09 -8.76 -16.02
C ILE A 343 17.09 -7.61 -16.23
N ARG A 344 16.89 -7.18 -17.48
CA ARG A 344 15.95 -6.08 -17.81
C ARG A 344 14.48 -6.53 -17.93
N ARG A 345 14.24 -7.79 -18.36
CA ARG A 345 12.87 -8.31 -18.55
C ARG A 345 12.31 -8.80 -17.23
N VAL A 346 11.24 -8.18 -16.72
CA VAL A 346 10.64 -8.51 -15.42
C VAL A 346 10.22 -9.97 -15.29
N GLY A 347 9.69 -10.59 -16.36
CA GLY A 347 9.31 -12.01 -16.33
C GLY A 347 10.52 -12.93 -16.14
N LEU A 348 11.63 -12.67 -16.82
CA LEU A 348 12.87 -13.43 -16.67
C LEU A 348 13.51 -13.18 -15.30
N PHE A 349 13.50 -11.94 -14.82
CA PHE A 349 13.97 -11.59 -13.47
C PHE A 349 13.22 -12.40 -12.40
N LYS A 350 11.87 -12.38 -12.44
CA LYS A 350 11.02 -13.16 -11.52
C LYS A 350 11.38 -14.64 -11.51
N LEU A 351 11.55 -15.23 -12.70
CA LEU A 351 11.87 -16.66 -12.85
C LEU A 351 13.23 -16.99 -12.24
N GLN A 352 14.27 -16.22 -12.60
CA GLN A 352 15.65 -16.47 -12.13
C GLN A 352 15.80 -16.17 -10.63
N LEU A 353 15.17 -15.08 -10.15
CA LEU A 353 15.14 -14.76 -8.74
C LEU A 353 14.50 -15.90 -7.93
N ARG A 354 13.34 -16.41 -8.36
CA ARG A 354 12.65 -17.52 -7.68
C ARG A 354 13.50 -18.78 -7.62
N LYS A 355 14.16 -19.15 -8.73
CA LYS A 355 15.08 -20.29 -8.76
C LYS A 355 16.23 -20.11 -7.79
N TRP A 356 16.83 -18.93 -7.78
CA TRP A 356 17.94 -18.62 -6.89
C TRP A 356 17.54 -18.65 -5.41
N ILE A 357 16.37 -18.06 -5.07
CA ILE A 357 15.83 -18.08 -3.70
C ILE A 357 15.64 -19.51 -3.18
N LEU A 358 15.09 -20.39 -3.98
CA LEU A 358 14.86 -21.80 -3.58
C LEU A 358 16.16 -22.52 -3.22
N LEU A 359 17.29 -22.14 -3.83
CA LEU A 359 18.59 -22.77 -3.61
C LEU A 359 19.38 -22.14 -2.46
N HIS A 360 19.24 -20.84 -2.22
CA HIS A 360 20.19 -20.06 -1.41
C HIS A 360 19.59 -19.39 -0.16
N VAL A 361 18.27 -19.12 -0.13
CA VAL A 361 17.63 -18.30 0.94
C VAL A 361 17.27 -19.12 2.19
N THR A 362 17.74 -20.34 2.34
CA THR A 362 17.70 -21.04 3.63
C THR A 362 18.71 -20.48 4.64
N GLN A 363 19.74 -19.76 4.19
CA GLN A 363 20.86 -19.27 5.00
C GLN A 363 20.72 -17.81 5.45
N PHE A 364 19.84 -16.99 4.80
CA PHE A 364 19.80 -15.54 5.03
C PHE A 364 18.85 -15.08 6.16
N VAL A 365 18.14 -15.99 6.80
CA VAL A 365 17.10 -15.62 7.78
C VAL A 365 17.62 -15.55 9.21
N ASP A 366 18.73 -16.17 9.50
CA ASP A 366 19.26 -16.29 10.87
C ASP A 366 20.35 -15.27 11.22
N GLU A 367 20.93 -14.54 10.24
CA GLU A 367 22.08 -13.67 10.48
C GLU A 367 21.78 -12.17 10.57
N HIS A 368 20.55 -11.71 10.21
CA HIS A 368 20.23 -10.28 10.13
C HIS A 368 18.88 -9.86 10.77
N ILE A 369 18.29 -10.68 11.66
CA ILE A 369 17.12 -10.28 12.44
C ILE A 369 17.45 -10.34 13.92
#